data_fa6b7a29512c0ed314bedd71dbc59455
#
_entry.id   fa6b7a29512c0ed314bedd71dbc59455
#
_cell.length_a   1.000
_cell.length_b   1.000
_cell.length_c   1.000
_cell.angle_alpha   90.00
_cell.angle_beta   90.00
_cell.angle_gamma   90.00
#
_symmetry.space_group_name_H-M   'P 1'
#
loop_
_entity.id
_entity.type
_entity.pdbx_description
1 polymer ?
#
loop_
_entity_poly.entity_id
_entity_poly.type
_entity_poly.pdbx_seq_one_letter_code
_entity_poly.pdbx_strand_id
1 'polypeptide(L)'
;MRRTKILCLAVVLSMASLCAARDLAVITDKSNDTSAVSTADLLKLLKNDMQKWPDGRKVTIFLSNPSSSDAWLLFQKIYNMSNEEARKFADAHKGSIVVMGADDLVLKAVAQQPGSIGVVNVYSLNSSVKVMKVDGKLPFEQGYLLHGN
;
A
#
# COMPACT_ATOMS: atom_id res chain seq x y z
N MET A 1 -19.23 -27.36 -61.37
CA MET A 1 -19.04 -27.63 -59.90
C MET A 1 -18.10 -26.59 -59.32
N ARG A 2 -18.66 -25.60 -58.67
CA ARG A 2 -17.88 -24.58 -58.00
C ARG A 2 -17.68 -24.98 -56.55
N ARG A 3 -16.43 -25.27 -56.17
CA ARG A 3 -16.04 -25.52 -54.77
C ARG A 3 -15.79 -24.19 -54.09
N THR A 4 -16.72 -23.77 -53.29
CA THR A 4 -16.56 -22.59 -52.40
C THR A 4 -15.68 -22.98 -51.24
N LYS A 5 -14.44 -22.46 -51.18
CA LYS A 5 -13.57 -22.59 -50.04
C LYS A 5 -14.00 -21.54 -48.99
N ILE A 6 -14.63 -22.03 -47.94
CA ILE A 6 -14.93 -21.21 -46.75
C ILE A 6 -13.63 -21.06 -45.97
N LEU A 7 -13.09 -19.85 -45.99
CA LEU A 7 -11.94 -19.47 -45.22
C LEU A 7 -12.41 -19.12 -43.79
N CYS A 8 -12.30 -20.09 -42.88
CA CYS A 8 -12.53 -19.80 -41.45
C CYS A 8 -11.39 -18.92 -40.92
N LEU A 9 -11.66 -17.65 -40.87
CA LEU A 9 -10.79 -16.69 -40.19
C LEU A 9 -11.00 -16.84 -38.67
N ALA A 10 -10.14 -17.64 -38.00
CA ALA A 10 -10.12 -17.74 -36.56
C ALA A 10 -9.55 -16.44 -35.99
N VAL A 11 -10.44 -15.58 -35.54
CA VAL A 11 -10.07 -14.41 -34.72
C VAL A 11 -9.69 -14.94 -33.36
N VAL A 12 -8.40 -15.10 -33.13
CA VAL A 12 -7.84 -15.35 -31.82
C VAL A 12 -7.92 -14.02 -31.05
N LEU A 13 -8.98 -13.89 -30.25
CA LEU A 13 -9.12 -12.81 -29.30
C LEU A 13 -8.09 -13.08 -28.19
N SER A 14 -6.90 -12.49 -28.33
CA SER A 14 -5.92 -12.42 -27.25
C SER A 14 -6.55 -11.59 -26.12
N MET A 15 -7.15 -12.27 -25.16
CA MET A 15 -7.45 -11.67 -23.87
C MET A 15 -6.11 -11.39 -23.20
N ALA A 16 -5.55 -10.22 -23.46
CA ALA A 16 -4.51 -9.67 -22.61
C ALA A 16 -5.13 -9.51 -21.22
N SER A 17 -4.82 -10.45 -20.32
CA SER A 17 -5.08 -10.27 -18.91
C SER A 17 -4.34 -9.01 -18.51
N LEU A 18 -5.07 -7.90 -18.38
CA LEU A 18 -4.57 -6.72 -17.69
C LEU A 18 -4.30 -7.16 -16.25
N CYS A 19 -3.08 -7.61 -16.01
CA CYS A 19 -2.56 -7.74 -14.66
C CYS A 19 -2.46 -6.29 -14.15
N ALA A 20 -3.52 -5.80 -13.51
CA ALA A 20 -3.53 -4.49 -12.90
C ALA A 20 -2.46 -4.52 -11.82
N ALA A 21 -1.34 -3.81 -12.03
CA ALA A 21 -0.30 -3.62 -11.04
C ALA A 21 -0.94 -3.06 -9.77
N ARG A 22 -0.76 -3.74 -8.64
CA ARG A 22 -1.35 -3.36 -7.37
C ARG A 22 -0.33 -2.56 -6.58
N ASP A 23 -0.34 -1.25 -6.76
CA ASP A 23 0.47 -0.37 -5.94
C ASP A 23 -0.18 -0.14 -4.60
N LEU A 24 0.63 -0.09 -3.54
CA LEU A 24 0.21 0.37 -2.23
C LEU A 24 0.62 1.83 -2.06
N ALA A 25 -0.29 2.63 -1.53
CA ALA A 25 -0.04 4.03 -1.23
C ALA A 25 0.27 4.21 0.26
N VAL A 26 1.31 4.97 0.55
CA VAL A 26 1.57 5.48 1.90
C VAL A 26 0.79 6.77 2.06
N ILE A 27 -0.04 6.84 3.08
CA ILE A 27 -0.92 7.97 3.34
C ILE A 27 -0.69 8.58 4.71
N THR A 28 -1.02 9.85 4.84
CA THR A 28 -1.04 10.56 6.12
C THR A 28 -2.22 11.51 6.17
N ASP A 29 -2.48 12.09 7.34
CA ASP A 29 -3.51 13.11 7.49
C ASP A 29 -3.14 14.40 6.73
N LYS A 30 -4.16 15.17 6.37
CA LYS A 30 -3.96 16.39 5.58
C LYS A 30 -3.19 17.50 6.31
N SER A 31 -3.21 17.49 7.63
CA SER A 31 -2.51 18.49 8.46
C SER A 31 -1.04 18.17 8.66
N ASN A 32 -0.57 16.99 8.28
CA ASN A 32 0.83 16.62 8.39
C ASN A 32 1.67 17.39 7.36
N ASP A 33 2.63 18.17 7.82
CA ASP A 33 3.54 18.93 6.94
C ASP A 33 4.48 18.02 6.15
N THR A 34 4.76 16.81 6.67
CA THR A 34 5.58 15.83 5.97
C THR A 34 4.81 15.24 4.78
N SER A 35 5.30 15.49 3.58
CA SER A 35 4.70 15.01 2.33
C SER A 35 5.50 13.92 1.62
N ALA A 36 6.70 13.62 2.16
CA ALA A 36 7.60 12.63 1.59
C ALA A 36 8.41 11.95 2.68
N VAL A 37 8.76 10.69 2.44
CA VAL A 37 9.67 9.90 3.28
C VAL A 37 10.69 9.20 2.40
N SER A 38 11.88 8.94 2.95
CA SER A 38 12.82 8.03 2.31
C SER A 38 12.40 6.58 2.55
N THR A 39 12.86 5.68 1.71
CA THR A 39 12.69 4.23 1.96
C THR A 39 13.24 3.85 3.33
N ALA A 40 14.41 4.38 3.71
CA ALA A 40 15.02 4.09 5.00
C ALA A 40 14.15 4.52 6.19
N ASP A 41 13.55 5.72 6.11
CA ASP A 41 12.70 6.23 7.20
C ASP A 41 11.35 5.51 7.22
N LEU A 42 10.79 5.18 6.04
CA LEU A 42 9.58 4.37 5.95
C LEU A 42 9.78 3.00 6.61
N LEU A 43 10.92 2.36 6.36
CA LEU A 43 11.26 1.08 7.01
C LEU A 43 11.37 1.22 8.53
N LYS A 44 12.01 2.28 9.02
CA LYS A 44 12.10 2.56 10.47
C LYS A 44 10.72 2.78 11.09
N LEU A 45 9.86 3.54 10.42
CA LEU A 45 8.49 3.77 10.87
C LEU A 45 7.72 2.44 10.95
N LEU A 46 7.71 1.67 9.87
CA LEU A 46 6.95 0.43 9.79
C LEU A 46 7.50 -0.68 10.71
N LYS A 47 8.80 -0.69 10.98
CA LYS A 47 9.43 -1.60 11.95
C LYS A 47 9.35 -1.09 13.40
N ASN A 48 8.71 0.06 13.62
CA ASN A 48 8.58 0.70 14.92
C ASN A 48 9.90 1.17 15.54
N ASP A 49 10.95 1.32 14.74
CA ASP A 49 12.24 1.87 15.15
C ASP A 49 12.20 3.40 15.26
N MET A 50 11.32 4.05 14.52
CA MET A 50 11.01 5.47 14.58
C MET A 50 9.55 5.66 15.00
N GLN A 51 9.33 6.24 16.19
CA GLN A 51 7.99 6.39 16.77
C GLN A 51 7.49 7.83 16.81
N LYS A 52 8.34 8.77 16.39
CA LYS A 52 8.02 10.20 16.37
C LYS A 52 8.53 10.85 15.10
N TRP A 53 7.77 11.84 14.63
CA TRP A 53 8.22 12.75 13.60
C TRP A 53 9.32 13.68 14.12
N PRO A 54 10.09 14.34 13.23
CA PRO A 54 11.10 15.34 13.64
C PRO A 54 10.55 16.47 14.50
N ASP A 55 9.26 16.80 14.35
CA ASP A 55 8.55 17.80 15.17
C ASP A 55 8.08 17.28 16.54
N GLY A 56 8.38 16.01 16.87
CA GLY A 56 8.06 15.38 18.16
C GLY A 56 6.69 14.71 18.23
N ARG A 57 5.83 14.86 17.22
CA ARG A 57 4.52 14.18 17.18
C ARG A 57 4.68 12.67 17.10
N LYS A 58 3.91 11.95 17.91
CA LYS A 58 3.90 10.49 17.87
C LYS A 58 3.34 9.98 16.52
N VAL A 59 3.98 8.95 15.97
CA VAL A 59 3.49 8.25 14.79
C VAL A 59 2.67 7.05 15.23
N THR A 60 1.45 6.95 14.71
CA THR A 60 0.64 5.72 14.75
C THR A 60 0.50 5.20 13.33
N ILE A 61 0.68 3.90 13.16
CA ILE A 61 0.63 3.24 11.86
C ILE A 61 -0.63 2.43 11.76
N PHE A 62 -1.42 2.67 10.73
CA PHE A 62 -2.62 1.92 10.41
C PHE A 62 -2.37 1.04 9.19
N LEU A 63 -2.57 -0.26 9.34
CA LEU A 63 -2.38 -1.25 8.28
C LEU A 63 -3.68 -2.01 8.05
N SER A 64 -3.94 -2.36 6.80
CA SER A 64 -5.01 -3.30 6.47
C SER A 64 -4.67 -4.71 6.94
N ASN A 65 -5.70 -5.55 7.08
CA ASN A 65 -5.54 -6.92 7.55
C ASN A 65 -4.47 -7.68 6.73
N PRO A 66 -3.45 -8.29 7.39
CA PRO A 66 -2.41 -9.08 6.72
C PRO A 66 -2.91 -10.25 5.88
N SER A 67 -4.14 -10.67 6.07
CA SER A 67 -4.77 -11.74 5.25
C SER A 67 -5.18 -11.26 3.86
N SER A 68 -5.17 -9.94 3.57
CA SER A 68 -5.42 -9.42 2.24
C SER A 68 -4.18 -9.58 1.35
N SER A 69 -4.40 -9.73 0.04
CA SER A 69 -3.30 -9.83 -0.93
C SER A 69 -2.41 -8.58 -0.97
N ASP A 70 -2.98 -7.42 -0.68
CA ASP A 70 -2.28 -6.13 -0.67
C ASP A 70 -1.36 -6.00 0.54
N ALA A 71 -1.82 -6.43 1.71
CA ALA A 71 -0.98 -6.50 2.90
C ALA A 71 0.18 -7.48 2.72
N TRP A 72 -0.03 -8.59 2.00
CA TRP A 72 1.02 -9.53 1.68
C TRP A 72 2.17 -8.88 0.91
N LEU A 73 1.86 -8.04 -0.07
CA LEU A 73 2.87 -7.29 -0.81
C LEU A 73 3.70 -6.40 0.11
N LEU A 74 3.06 -5.70 1.04
CA LEU A 74 3.73 -4.87 2.03
C LEU A 74 4.69 -5.68 2.90
N PHE A 75 4.22 -6.80 3.43
CA PHE A 75 5.03 -7.64 4.31
C PHE A 75 6.18 -8.31 3.59
N GLN A 76 5.99 -8.76 2.36
CA GLN A 76 7.07 -9.31 1.56
C GLN A 76 8.15 -8.28 1.22
N LYS A 77 7.77 -7.07 0.83
CA LYS A 77 8.73 -6.06 0.36
C LYS A 77 9.42 -5.31 1.50
N ILE A 78 8.73 -5.07 2.60
CA ILE A 78 9.22 -4.22 3.69
C ILE A 78 9.70 -5.04 4.87
N TYR A 79 8.87 -5.96 5.33
CA TYR A 79 9.18 -6.72 6.53
C TYR A 79 9.97 -8.00 6.26
N ASN A 80 9.90 -8.53 5.04
CA ASN A 80 10.42 -9.87 4.71
C ASN A 80 9.92 -10.94 5.70
N MET A 81 8.67 -10.84 6.08
CA MET A 81 8.01 -11.68 7.07
C MET A 81 6.90 -12.51 6.43
N SER A 82 6.62 -13.68 7.01
CA SER A 82 5.40 -14.43 6.75
C SER A 82 4.18 -13.71 7.37
N ASN A 83 2.95 -14.10 6.96
CA ASN A 83 1.73 -13.54 7.54
C ASN A 83 1.64 -13.76 9.05
N GLU A 84 2.09 -14.90 9.54
CA GLU A 84 2.07 -15.22 10.97
C GLU A 84 3.07 -14.35 11.74
N GLU A 85 4.28 -14.18 11.23
CA GLU A 85 5.30 -13.32 11.81
C GLU A 85 4.83 -11.85 11.84
N ALA A 86 4.21 -11.39 10.77
CA ALA A 86 3.66 -10.05 10.68
C ALA A 86 2.55 -9.80 11.71
N ARG A 87 1.66 -10.77 11.94
CA ARG A 87 0.65 -10.69 12.99
C ARG A 87 1.26 -10.62 14.38
N LYS A 88 2.22 -11.48 14.68
CA LYS A 88 2.95 -11.47 15.97
C LYS A 88 3.66 -10.14 16.19
N PHE A 89 4.28 -9.59 15.14
CA PHE A 89 4.92 -8.29 15.19
C PHE A 89 3.92 -7.16 15.49
N ALA A 90 2.81 -7.12 14.78
CA ALA A 90 1.76 -6.12 15.03
C ALA A 90 1.17 -6.26 16.45
N ASP A 91 0.95 -7.50 16.91
CA ASP A 91 0.47 -7.76 18.27
C ASP A 91 1.44 -7.31 19.35
N ALA A 92 2.74 -7.46 19.12
CA ALA A 92 3.77 -6.97 20.03
C ALA A 92 3.86 -5.42 20.08
N HIS A 93 3.36 -4.73 19.05
CA HIS A 93 3.46 -3.27 18.90
C HIS A 93 2.10 -2.56 18.83
N LYS A 94 1.07 -3.11 19.47
CA LYS A 94 -0.32 -2.56 19.44
C LYS A 94 -0.47 -1.09 19.81
N GLY A 95 0.49 -0.55 20.56
CA GLY A 95 0.49 0.88 20.90
C GLY A 95 0.91 1.83 19.77
N SER A 96 1.53 1.29 18.72
CA SER A 96 2.07 2.05 17.57
C SER A 96 1.57 1.54 16.23
N ILE A 97 1.25 0.25 16.14
CA ILE A 97 0.76 -0.39 14.91
C ILE A 97 -0.64 -0.93 15.17
N VAL A 98 -1.59 -0.44 14.39
CA VAL A 98 -3.01 -0.85 14.48
C VAL A 98 -3.41 -1.51 13.18
N VAL A 99 -3.82 -2.77 13.27
CA VAL A 99 -4.33 -3.53 12.12
C VAL A 99 -5.84 -3.35 12.02
N MET A 100 -6.30 -2.86 10.88
CA MET A 100 -7.71 -2.61 10.58
C MET A 100 -8.26 -3.69 9.65
N GLY A 101 -9.57 -3.87 9.64
CA GLY A 101 -10.22 -4.91 8.85
C GLY A 101 -10.27 -4.62 7.34
N ALA A 102 -10.16 -3.36 6.94
CA ALA A 102 -10.29 -2.92 5.55
C ALA A 102 -9.64 -1.56 5.31
N ASP A 103 -9.34 -1.23 4.06
CA ASP A 103 -8.69 0.03 3.65
C ASP A 103 -9.54 1.27 3.98
N ASP A 104 -10.84 1.21 3.86
CA ASP A 104 -11.74 2.32 4.21
C ASP A 104 -11.64 2.69 5.69
N LEU A 105 -11.44 1.72 6.57
CA LEU A 105 -11.20 1.95 7.99
C LEU A 105 -9.84 2.59 8.23
N VAL A 106 -8.80 2.17 7.49
CA VAL A 106 -7.47 2.80 7.54
C VAL A 106 -7.55 4.26 7.10
N LEU A 107 -8.20 4.54 5.97
CA LEU A 107 -8.39 5.91 5.47
C LEU A 107 -9.08 6.81 6.51
N LYS A 108 -10.15 6.31 7.12
CA LYS A 108 -10.89 7.05 8.15
C LYS A 108 -10.04 7.30 9.39
N ALA A 109 -9.31 6.28 9.86
CA ALA A 109 -8.46 6.40 11.04
C ALA A 109 -7.31 7.40 10.81
N VAL A 110 -6.65 7.34 9.66
CA VAL A 110 -5.58 8.28 9.29
C VAL A 110 -6.11 9.70 9.18
N ALA A 111 -7.27 9.90 8.55
CA ALA A 111 -7.88 11.22 8.43
C ALA A 111 -8.22 11.88 9.77
N GLN A 112 -8.52 11.08 10.80
CA GLN A 112 -8.93 11.54 12.12
C GLN A 112 -7.78 11.67 13.12
N GLN A 113 -6.61 11.09 12.84
CA GLN A 113 -5.48 11.10 13.78
C GLN A 113 -4.28 11.84 13.20
N PRO A 114 -4.02 13.08 13.64
CA PRO A 114 -2.85 13.86 13.22
C PRO A 114 -1.53 13.12 13.47
N GLY A 115 -0.62 13.15 12.48
CA GLY A 115 0.67 12.49 12.55
C GLY A 115 0.67 11.01 12.27
N SER A 116 -0.48 10.41 11.97
CA SER A 116 -0.58 8.99 11.60
C SER A 116 -0.11 8.71 10.18
N ILE A 117 0.26 7.45 9.96
CA ILE A 117 0.55 6.88 8.64
C ILE A 117 -0.39 5.70 8.40
N GLY A 118 -0.82 5.54 7.18
CA GLY A 118 -1.51 4.35 6.72
C GLY A 118 -0.89 3.79 5.46
N VAL A 119 -1.15 2.52 5.19
CA VAL A 119 -0.83 1.88 3.92
C VAL A 119 -2.09 1.21 3.39
N VAL A 120 -2.50 1.61 2.20
CA VAL A 120 -3.73 1.15 1.54
C VAL A 120 -3.48 0.87 0.07
N ASN A 121 -4.36 0.09 -0.55
CA ASN A 121 -4.35 -0.06 -2.00
C ASN A 121 -4.63 1.31 -2.66
N VAL A 122 -3.89 1.62 -3.71
CA VAL A 122 -4.03 2.89 -4.43
C VAL A 122 -5.46 3.12 -4.97
N TYR A 123 -6.17 2.05 -5.31
CA TYR A 123 -7.57 2.14 -5.76
C TYR A 123 -8.57 2.45 -4.64
N SER A 124 -8.17 2.31 -3.38
CA SER A 124 -8.99 2.68 -2.21
C SER A 124 -8.88 4.16 -1.85
N LEU A 125 -7.95 4.90 -2.46
CA LEU A 125 -7.68 6.30 -2.12
C LEU A 125 -8.91 7.19 -2.31
N ASN A 126 -9.06 8.15 -1.38
CA ASN A 126 -10.05 9.21 -1.47
C ASN A 126 -9.46 10.56 -1.02
N SER A 127 -10.26 11.61 -1.10
CA SER A 127 -9.82 12.97 -0.80
C SER A 127 -9.66 13.28 0.70
N SER A 128 -9.92 12.33 1.61
CA SER A 128 -9.82 12.56 3.06
C SER A 128 -8.38 12.56 3.59
N VAL A 129 -7.45 11.99 2.85
CA VAL A 129 -6.05 11.81 3.22
C VAL A 129 -5.11 12.41 2.20
N LYS A 130 -3.83 12.46 2.54
CA LYS A 130 -2.75 12.89 1.67
C LYS A 130 -1.83 11.70 1.36
N VAL A 131 -1.48 11.52 0.08
CA VAL A 131 -0.51 10.51 -0.36
C VAL A 131 0.90 11.05 -0.16
N MET A 132 1.75 10.26 0.48
CA MET A 132 3.16 10.60 0.67
C MET A 132 4.01 10.06 -0.48
N LYS A 133 5.01 10.83 -0.89
CA LYS A 133 6.06 10.34 -1.79
C LYS A 133 7.04 9.45 -1.02
N VAL A 134 7.46 8.37 -1.65
CA VAL A 134 8.55 7.50 -1.15
C VAL A 134 9.74 7.65 -2.10
N ASP A 135 10.86 8.12 -1.56
CA ASP A 135 12.05 8.50 -2.36
C ASP A 135 11.71 9.47 -3.52
N GLY A 136 10.81 10.42 -3.25
CA GLY A 136 10.34 11.41 -4.22
C GLY A 136 9.34 10.88 -5.26
N LYS A 137 8.90 9.62 -5.16
CA LYS A 137 7.99 8.98 -6.12
C LYS A 137 6.60 8.76 -5.52
N LEU A 138 5.59 8.94 -6.35
CA LEU A 138 4.21 8.56 -6.07
C LEU A 138 3.92 7.14 -6.60
N PRO A 139 2.84 6.48 -6.11
CA PRO A 139 2.34 5.26 -6.74
C PRO A 139 2.20 5.43 -8.26
N PHE A 140 2.40 4.35 -9.01
CA PHE A 140 2.46 4.26 -10.47
C PHE A 140 3.69 4.89 -11.14
N GLU A 141 4.54 5.61 -10.44
CA GLU A 141 5.80 6.08 -11.00
C GLU A 141 6.83 4.94 -11.06
N GLN A 142 7.62 4.93 -12.13
CA GLN A 142 8.64 3.91 -12.33
C GLN A 142 9.64 3.88 -11.17
N GLY A 143 9.86 2.68 -10.61
CA GLY A 143 10.74 2.46 -9.48
C GLY A 143 10.13 2.82 -8.12
N TYR A 144 8.81 2.99 -8.04
CA TYR A 144 8.11 3.12 -6.77
C TYR A 144 8.29 1.84 -5.91
N LEU A 145 8.63 2.01 -4.63
CA LEU A 145 8.98 0.90 -3.74
C LEU A 145 7.85 -0.14 -3.58
N LEU A 146 6.63 0.32 -3.39
CA LEU A 146 5.47 -0.54 -3.08
C LEU A 146 4.66 -0.89 -4.33
N HIS A 147 5.36 -1.05 -5.44
CA HIS A 147 4.79 -1.53 -6.69
C HIS A 147 4.51 -3.03 -6.63
N GLY A 148 3.27 -3.43 -6.95
CA GLY A 148 2.86 -4.82 -7.10
C GLY A 148 3.01 -5.31 -8.53
N ASN A 149 3.38 -6.59 -8.70
CA ASN A 149 3.43 -7.28 -10.00
C ASN A 149 2.08 -7.89 -10.33
#